data_55578d9c6a1ec05700acc4b0d28dd2a3
#
_entry.id   55578d9c6a1ec05700acc4b0d28dd2a3
#
_cell.length_a   1.000
_cell.length_b   1.000
_cell.length_c   1.000
_cell.angle_alpha   90.00
_cell.angle_beta   90.00
_cell.angle_gamma   90.00
#
_symmetry.space_group_name_H-M   'P 1'
#
loop_
_entity.id
_entity.type
_entity.pdbx_description
1 polymer ?
#
loop_
_entity_poly.entity_id
_entity_poly.type
_entity_poly.pdbx_seq_one_letter_code
_entity_poly.pdbx_strand_id
1 'polypeptide(L)'
;MLSLFDPGTGRAEPLVPGHRGELRILSRGGPPNLAGLCDLLLPDLIRRTTEWHRLRVASAWAETGAGTETGAGVKNGSGAAFRQAASALNLRPPDTDDLGSAADVCTGGDGGPPADGRWTRSGPVTFPADLGGTGPDPLAGLHDRGLDPLALRLVLLGRRYRDPFTVTWPALAAAEAELASWRGLVADWANLPSRPLSAAHRGRIAAAFDDDLDTPAALTVLRDLAADAAVPPGARFETFADADRLFGLDLVRDVGRDG
;
A
#
# COMPACT_ATOMS: atom_id res chain seq x y z
N MET A 1 12.90 5.96 10.99
CA MET A 1 11.58 5.89 11.70
C MET A 1 10.59 6.69 10.90
N LEU A 2 9.44 6.12 10.60
CA LEU A 2 8.41 6.74 9.78
C LEU A 2 7.94 8.07 10.39
N SER A 3 7.96 9.13 9.58
CA SER A 3 7.32 10.41 9.87
C SER A 3 6.10 10.54 8.97
N LEU A 4 5.00 11.05 9.48
CA LEU A 4 3.77 11.31 8.72
C LEU A 4 3.36 12.76 8.85
N PHE A 5 2.83 13.30 7.78
CA PHE A 5 2.25 14.64 7.80
C PHE A 5 1.07 14.72 8.77
N ASP A 6 1.13 15.69 9.65
CA ASP A 6 0.04 16.04 10.57
C ASP A 6 -0.67 17.31 10.07
N PRO A 7 -1.95 17.21 9.67
CA PRO A 7 -2.72 18.38 9.22
C PRO A 7 -2.89 19.45 10.30
N GLY A 8 -2.82 19.06 11.59
CA GLY A 8 -2.96 20.00 12.72
C GLY A 8 -1.74 20.89 12.90
N THR A 9 -0.52 20.35 12.68
CA THR A 9 0.74 21.08 12.81
C THR A 9 1.29 21.58 11.47
N GLY A 10 0.80 21.03 10.35
CA GLY A 10 1.28 21.32 8.99
C GLY A 10 2.69 20.76 8.71
N ARG A 11 3.17 19.79 9.46
CA ARG A 11 4.52 19.23 9.35
C ARG A 11 4.50 17.70 9.37
N ALA A 12 5.55 17.10 8.81
CA ALA A 12 5.81 15.68 9.01
C ALA A 12 6.43 15.47 10.39
N GLU A 13 5.83 14.61 11.18
CA GLU A 13 6.25 14.32 12.55
C GLU A 13 6.48 12.81 12.74
N PRO A 14 7.47 12.41 13.54
CA PRO A 14 7.72 11.00 13.80
C PRO A 14 6.48 10.29 14.36
N LEU A 15 6.22 9.10 13.83
CA LEU A 15 5.17 8.24 14.30
C LEU A 15 5.69 7.36 15.43
N VAL A 16 5.26 7.68 16.66
CA VAL A 16 5.70 6.98 17.86
C VAL A 16 4.58 6.04 18.33
N PRO A 17 4.85 4.73 18.51
CA PRO A 17 3.88 3.81 19.10
C PRO A 17 3.50 4.25 20.52
N GLY A 18 2.20 4.43 20.78
CA GLY A 18 1.70 4.90 22.07
C GLY A 18 1.61 3.80 23.14
N HIS A 19 1.40 2.54 22.77
CA HIS A 19 1.12 1.46 23.69
C HIS A 19 2.15 0.33 23.61
N ARG A 20 2.97 0.17 24.64
CA ARG A 20 3.88 -1.00 24.82
C ARG A 20 4.74 -1.35 23.59
N GLY A 21 5.09 -0.37 22.75
CA GLY A 21 5.87 -0.59 21.53
C GLY A 21 5.07 -1.19 20.38
N GLU A 22 3.74 -1.11 20.42
CA GLU A 22 2.83 -1.51 19.33
C GLU A 22 2.14 -0.28 18.75
N LEU A 23 2.18 -0.14 17.42
CA LEU A 23 1.45 0.89 16.69
C LEU A 23 0.02 0.41 16.39
N ARG A 24 -0.97 1.20 16.74
CA ARG A 24 -2.39 0.90 16.55
C ARG A 24 -2.97 1.77 15.44
N ILE A 25 -3.37 1.13 14.33
CA ILE A 25 -3.88 1.81 13.14
C ILE A 25 -5.37 1.54 12.99
N LEU A 26 -6.18 2.59 13.02
CA LEU A 26 -7.61 2.53 12.73
C LEU A 26 -7.86 3.11 11.34
N SER A 27 -8.29 2.26 10.41
CA SER A 27 -8.72 2.70 9.09
C SER A 27 -10.21 2.95 9.09
N ARG A 28 -10.61 4.19 8.92
CA ARG A 28 -11.99 4.56 8.67
C ARG A 28 -12.22 4.45 7.17
N GLY A 29 -12.62 3.25 6.73
CA GLY A 29 -12.79 2.94 5.30
C GLY A 29 -13.88 3.79 4.68
N GLY A 30 -13.70 4.07 3.38
CA GLY A 30 -14.76 4.58 2.50
C GLY A 30 -15.79 3.48 2.17
N PRO A 31 -16.75 3.78 1.27
CA PRO A 31 -17.70 2.79 0.79
C PRO A 31 -16.98 1.58 0.17
N PRO A 32 -17.61 0.39 0.14
CA PRO A 32 -16.99 -0.84 -0.38
C PRO A 32 -16.91 -0.82 -1.92
N ASN A 33 -16.19 0.14 -2.45
CA ASN A 33 -15.94 0.35 -3.87
C ASN A 33 -14.44 0.64 -4.12
N LEU A 34 -14.11 1.01 -5.34
CA LEU A 34 -12.73 1.30 -5.76
C LEU A 34 -12.08 2.43 -4.94
N ALA A 35 -12.82 3.49 -4.60
CA ALA A 35 -12.29 4.58 -3.78
C ALA A 35 -11.94 4.09 -2.37
N GLY A 36 -12.83 3.31 -1.75
CA GLY A 36 -12.55 2.71 -0.44
C GLY A 36 -11.36 1.75 -0.45
N LEU A 37 -11.11 1.02 -1.56
CA LEU A 37 -9.89 0.22 -1.71
C LEU A 37 -8.63 1.10 -1.72
N CYS A 38 -8.69 2.24 -2.43
CA CYS A 38 -7.56 3.16 -2.49
C CYS A 38 -7.27 3.81 -1.14
N ASP A 39 -8.31 4.08 -0.34
CA ASP A 39 -8.15 4.59 1.02
C ASP A 39 -7.43 3.61 1.94
N LEU A 40 -7.54 2.30 1.69
CA LEU A 40 -6.84 1.26 2.45
C LEU A 40 -5.35 1.13 2.10
N LEU A 41 -4.89 1.74 1.01
CA LEU A 41 -3.47 1.72 0.65
C LEU A 41 -2.61 2.46 1.69
N LEU A 42 -3.07 3.60 2.18
CA LEU A 42 -2.33 4.40 3.16
C LEU A 42 -2.07 3.64 4.47
N PRO A 43 -3.09 3.05 5.16
CA PRO A 43 -2.84 2.25 6.35
C PRO A 43 -1.99 1.00 6.07
N ASP A 44 -2.11 0.37 4.89
CA ASP A 44 -1.26 -0.75 4.49
C ASP A 44 0.22 -0.32 4.39
N LEU A 45 0.51 0.84 3.80
CA LEU A 45 1.87 1.38 3.71
C LEU A 45 2.44 1.75 5.09
N ILE A 46 1.64 2.39 5.95
CA ILE A 46 2.03 2.68 7.34
C ILE A 46 2.38 1.38 8.07
N ARG A 47 1.53 0.36 7.96
CA ARG A 47 1.74 -0.94 8.56
C ARG A 47 3.02 -1.59 8.05
N ARG A 48 3.21 -1.69 6.72
CA ARG A 48 4.40 -2.30 6.10
C ARG A 48 5.68 -1.61 6.52
N THR A 49 5.70 -0.28 6.54
CA THR A 49 6.86 0.51 6.95
C THR A 49 7.18 0.30 8.43
N THR A 50 6.17 0.29 9.29
CA THR A 50 6.34 0.06 10.71
C THR A 50 6.86 -1.35 11.01
N GLU A 51 6.28 -2.38 10.39
CA GLU A 51 6.73 -3.76 10.55
C GLU A 51 8.13 -3.98 9.96
N TRP A 52 8.48 -3.28 8.86
CA TRP A 52 9.82 -3.33 8.29
C TRP A 52 10.88 -2.81 9.26
N HIS A 53 10.52 -1.82 10.11
CA HIS A 53 11.32 -1.37 11.27
C HIS A 53 11.23 -2.33 12.47
N ARG A 54 10.60 -3.52 12.33
CA ARG A 54 10.45 -4.53 13.36
C ARG A 54 9.62 -4.08 14.57
N LEU A 55 8.76 -3.11 14.38
CA LEU A 55 7.76 -2.70 15.36
C LEU A 55 6.48 -3.55 15.19
N ARG A 56 5.76 -3.76 16.28
CA ARG A 56 4.47 -4.43 16.23
C ARG A 56 3.41 -3.47 15.73
N VAL A 57 2.44 -4.01 15.00
CA VAL A 57 1.29 -3.25 14.52
C VAL A 57 0.02 -4.04 14.87
N ALA A 58 -0.99 -3.33 15.35
CA ALA A 58 -2.36 -3.82 15.42
C ALA A 58 -3.21 -2.91 14.53
N SER A 59 -4.03 -3.49 13.64
CA SER A 59 -4.86 -2.72 12.71
C SER A 59 -6.32 -3.16 12.75
N ALA A 60 -7.22 -2.21 12.61
CA ALA A 60 -8.65 -2.46 12.44
C ALA A 60 -9.21 -1.60 11.32
N TRP A 61 -10.27 -2.12 10.66
CA TRP A 61 -11.06 -1.36 9.70
C TRP A 61 -12.41 -1.01 10.36
N ALA A 62 -12.65 0.28 10.57
CA ALA A 62 -13.94 0.75 11.03
C ALA A 62 -14.88 0.92 9.83
N GLU A 63 -16.09 0.41 9.95
CA GLU A 63 -17.14 0.67 8.96
C GLU A 63 -17.58 2.13 9.03
N THR A 64 -17.64 2.79 7.89
CA THR A 64 -18.39 4.03 7.75
C THR A 64 -19.87 3.69 7.54
N GLY A 65 -20.59 3.46 8.63
CA GLY A 65 -22.03 3.48 8.66
C GLY A 65 -22.50 4.88 9.00
N ALA A 66 -23.22 5.54 8.12
CA ALA A 66 -24.03 6.68 8.49
C ALA A 66 -25.09 6.21 9.51
N GLY A 67 -25.00 6.65 10.75
CA GLY A 67 -26.02 6.39 11.77
C GLY A 67 -25.44 5.86 13.07
N THR A 68 -25.43 6.74 14.06
CA THR A 68 -25.47 6.38 15.48
C THR A 68 -26.52 5.31 15.71
N GLU A 69 -26.11 4.06 15.89
CA GLU A 69 -26.76 3.11 16.79
C GLU A 69 -26.01 1.78 16.82
N THR A 70 -25.54 1.44 18.01
CA THR A 70 -25.24 0.11 18.58
C THR A 70 -25.04 -1.08 17.65
N GLY A 71 -23.80 -1.53 17.53
CA GLY A 71 -23.44 -2.96 17.59
C GLY A 71 -24.19 -3.91 16.64
N ALA A 72 -23.99 -3.82 15.33
CA ALA A 72 -24.34 -4.90 14.44
C ALA A 72 -23.29 -5.01 13.33
N GLY A 73 -22.53 -6.09 13.37
CA GLY A 73 -21.47 -6.39 12.43
C GLY A 73 -21.89 -6.35 10.96
N VAL A 74 -20.91 -6.15 10.09
CA VAL A 74 -20.98 -6.20 8.62
C VAL A 74 -21.88 -7.33 8.14
N LYS A 75 -22.99 -7.02 7.53
CA LYS A 75 -23.82 -8.02 6.85
C LYS A 75 -23.18 -8.44 5.53
N ASN A 76 -22.71 -9.60 5.56
CA ASN A 76 -21.97 -10.54 4.72
C ASN A 76 -22.25 -10.66 3.20
N GLY A 77 -22.64 -9.62 2.47
CA GLY A 77 -22.84 -9.72 1.01
C GLY A 77 -21.79 -8.95 0.19
N SER A 78 -21.64 -7.66 0.45
CA SER A 78 -20.63 -6.81 -0.23
C SER A 78 -19.22 -6.99 0.32
N GLY A 79 -19.10 -7.52 1.53
CA GLY A 79 -17.83 -7.72 2.21
C GLY A 79 -16.88 -8.75 1.56
N ALA A 80 -17.39 -9.78 0.89
CA ALA A 80 -16.53 -10.81 0.30
C ALA A 80 -15.82 -10.31 -0.96
N ALA A 81 -16.55 -9.71 -1.90
CA ALA A 81 -15.97 -9.17 -3.14
C ALA A 81 -14.96 -8.04 -2.83
N PHE A 82 -15.29 -7.16 -1.88
CA PHE A 82 -14.40 -6.10 -1.44
C PHE A 82 -13.12 -6.66 -0.80
N ARG A 83 -13.22 -7.67 0.07
CA ARG A 83 -12.04 -8.33 0.65
C ARG A 83 -11.20 -9.06 -0.39
N GLN A 84 -11.84 -9.69 -1.38
CA GLN A 84 -11.14 -10.31 -2.50
C GLN A 84 -10.37 -9.26 -3.32
N ALA A 85 -11.00 -8.13 -3.64
CA ALA A 85 -10.37 -7.02 -4.33
C ALA A 85 -9.22 -6.41 -3.51
N ALA A 86 -9.39 -6.25 -2.19
CA ALA A 86 -8.32 -5.82 -1.30
C ALA A 86 -7.13 -6.80 -1.32
N SER A 87 -7.40 -8.10 -1.28
CA SER A 87 -6.37 -9.14 -1.41
C SER A 87 -5.67 -9.10 -2.77
N ALA A 88 -6.42 -8.87 -3.87
CA ALA A 88 -5.85 -8.75 -5.21
C ALA A 88 -4.91 -7.53 -5.35
N LEU A 89 -5.18 -6.46 -4.60
CA LEU A 89 -4.29 -5.30 -4.45
C LEU A 89 -3.17 -5.51 -3.41
N ASN A 90 -3.02 -6.72 -2.88
CA ASN A 90 -2.07 -7.05 -1.81
C ASN A 90 -2.21 -6.13 -0.58
N LEU A 91 -3.43 -5.69 -0.29
CA LEU A 91 -3.76 -4.97 0.93
C LEU A 91 -3.91 -5.99 2.07
N ARG A 92 -3.22 -5.76 3.17
CA ARG A 92 -3.25 -6.69 4.31
C ARG A 92 -4.58 -6.56 5.06
N PRO A 93 -5.21 -7.69 5.40
CA PRO A 93 -6.42 -7.64 6.21
C PRO A 93 -6.14 -7.05 7.60
N PRO A 94 -7.16 -6.51 8.29
CA PRO A 94 -7.01 -6.05 9.66
C PRO A 94 -6.69 -7.24 10.59
N ASP A 95 -5.99 -6.95 11.69
CA ASP A 95 -5.64 -7.95 12.69
C ASP A 95 -6.80 -8.22 13.66
N THR A 96 -7.68 -7.25 13.82
CA THR A 96 -8.82 -7.27 14.73
C THR A 96 -10.01 -6.49 14.16
N ASP A 97 -11.20 -6.81 14.64
CA ASP A 97 -12.42 -6.09 14.26
C ASP A 97 -12.58 -4.77 15.05
N ASP A 98 -11.90 -4.63 16.19
CA ASP A 98 -11.96 -3.44 17.03
C ASP A 98 -10.63 -3.21 17.76
N LEU A 99 -10.18 -1.95 17.76
CA LEU A 99 -9.03 -1.48 18.54
C LEU A 99 -9.45 -0.79 19.84
N GLY A 100 -10.75 -0.69 20.09
CA GLY A 100 -11.28 0.16 21.16
C GLY A 100 -11.01 1.66 20.92
N SER A 101 -10.96 2.46 21.98
CA SER A 101 -10.78 3.92 21.87
C SER A 101 -9.33 4.39 21.63
N ALA A 102 -8.36 3.49 21.55
CA ALA A 102 -6.94 3.82 21.59
C ALA A 102 -6.23 3.53 20.26
N ALA A 103 -6.49 4.33 19.23
CA ALA A 103 -5.70 4.29 17.98
C ALA A 103 -4.61 5.36 18.03
N ASP A 104 -3.36 4.99 17.71
CA ASP A 104 -2.25 5.94 17.55
C ASP A 104 -2.36 6.72 16.23
N VAL A 105 -2.90 6.07 15.21
CA VAL A 105 -3.15 6.65 13.88
C VAL A 105 -4.52 6.29 13.37
N CYS A 106 -5.29 7.28 12.96
CA CYS A 106 -6.51 7.10 12.19
C CYS A 106 -6.29 7.51 10.74
N THR A 107 -6.72 6.68 9.80
CA THR A 107 -6.66 7.00 8.37
C THR A 107 -8.06 7.06 7.77
N GLY A 108 -8.26 7.94 6.79
CA GLY A 108 -9.52 8.07 6.06
C GLY A 108 -10.66 8.71 6.88
N GLY A 109 -11.85 8.75 6.26
CA GLY A 109 -13.09 9.28 6.84
C GLY A 109 -13.10 10.78 7.09
N ASP A 110 -14.30 11.35 7.22
CA ASP A 110 -14.52 12.78 7.50
C ASP A 110 -14.65 13.09 9.01
N GLY A 111 -14.45 12.09 9.86
CA GLY A 111 -14.72 12.16 11.31
C GLY A 111 -13.67 12.91 12.14
N GLY A 112 -12.66 13.52 11.51
CA GLY A 112 -11.60 14.25 12.23
C GLY A 112 -10.66 13.35 13.04
N PRO A 113 -9.68 13.93 13.75
CA PRO A 113 -8.73 13.19 14.56
C PRO A 113 -9.42 12.48 15.74
N PRO A 114 -8.91 11.30 16.15
CA PRO A 114 -9.28 10.71 17.43
C PRO A 114 -8.85 11.65 18.57
N ALA A 115 -9.44 11.45 19.77
CA ALA A 115 -9.17 12.32 20.93
C ALA A 115 -7.67 12.37 21.28
N ASP A 116 -6.96 11.25 21.14
CA ASP A 116 -5.57 11.10 21.55
C ASP A 116 -4.65 10.53 20.47
N GLY A 117 -5.06 10.55 19.20
CA GLY A 117 -4.29 9.94 18.10
C GLY A 117 -4.09 10.88 16.91
N ARG A 118 -3.15 10.51 16.05
CA ARG A 118 -2.89 11.20 14.81
C ARG A 118 -3.93 10.86 13.75
N TRP A 119 -4.32 11.84 12.95
CA TRP A 119 -5.20 11.63 11.81
C TRP A 119 -4.50 12.02 10.52
N THR A 120 -4.63 11.16 9.51
CA THR A 120 -4.13 11.43 8.16
C THR A 120 -5.05 10.82 7.12
N ARG A 121 -5.04 11.35 5.91
CA ARG A 121 -5.87 10.84 4.81
C ARG A 121 -5.18 10.94 3.47
N SER A 122 -5.59 10.09 2.56
CA SER A 122 -5.21 10.16 1.16
C SER A 122 -5.86 11.36 0.48
N GLY A 123 -5.18 11.95 -0.48
CA GLY A 123 -5.79 12.88 -1.42
C GLY A 123 -6.81 12.18 -2.32
N PRO A 124 -7.77 12.92 -2.90
CA PRO A 124 -8.81 12.35 -3.72
C PRO A 124 -8.22 11.67 -4.97
N VAL A 125 -8.76 10.50 -5.31
CA VAL A 125 -8.41 9.76 -6.53
C VAL A 125 -9.64 9.73 -7.45
N THR A 126 -9.43 10.12 -8.70
CA THR A 126 -10.44 9.96 -9.75
C THR A 126 -10.06 8.82 -10.69
N PHE A 127 -11.06 8.16 -11.24
CA PHE A 127 -10.88 6.96 -12.06
C PHE A 127 -11.64 7.08 -13.36
N PRO A 128 -11.23 6.36 -14.43
CA PRO A 128 -12.11 6.14 -15.58
C PRO A 128 -13.45 5.56 -15.13
N ALA A 129 -14.55 6.02 -15.72
CA ALA A 129 -15.89 5.64 -15.29
C ALA A 129 -16.14 4.13 -15.36
N ASP A 130 -15.45 3.43 -16.24
CA ASP A 130 -15.54 2.00 -16.49
C ASP A 130 -14.55 1.14 -15.69
N LEU A 131 -13.72 1.75 -14.84
CA LEU A 131 -12.73 1.00 -14.04
C LEU A 131 -13.39 0.15 -12.96
N GLY A 132 -14.28 0.72 -12.17
CA GLY A 132 -14.93 0.04 -11.04
C GLY A 132 -16.15 -0.82 -11.43
N GLY A 133 -16.59 -0.77 -12.69
CA GLY A 133 -17.78 -1.49 -13.14
C GLY A 133 -19.06 -1.04 -12.42
N THR A 134 -20.17 -1.73 -12.74
CA THR A 134 -21.49 -1.51 -12.11
C THR A 134 -21.86 -2.63 -11.12
N GLY A 135 -21.01 -3.63 -11.00
CA GLY A 135 -21.21 -4.83 -10.19
C GLY A 135 -20.58 -4.75 -8.81
N PRO A 136 -20.60 -5.87 -8.07
CA PRO A 136 -20.02 -5.96 -6.74
C PRO A 136 -18.48 -6.02 -6.72
N ASP A 137 -17.86 -6.25 -7.88
CA ASP A 137 -16.41 -6.29 -8.01
C ASP A 137 -15.85 -4.89 -8.28
N PRO A 138 -15.12 -4.28 -7.32
CA PRO A 138 -14.55 -2.96 -7.51
C PRO A 138 -13.44 -2.89 -8.58
N LEU A 139 -12.90 -4.03 -9.01
CA LEU A 139 -11.80 -4.13 -9.98
C LEU A 139 -12.25 -4.69 -11.34
N ALA A 140 -13.56 -4.76 -11.57
CA ALA A 140 -14.14 -5.37 -12.77
C ALA A 140 -13.50 -4.84 -14.07
N GLY A 141 -13.33 -3.53 -14.21
CA GLY A 141 -12.74 -2.94 -15.41
C GLY A 141 -11.27 -3.31 -15.65
N LEU A 142 -10.50 -3.65 -14.61
CA LEU A 142 -9.15 -4.21 -14.76
C LEU A 142 -9.23 -5.65 -15.26
N HIS A 143 -10.09 -6.47 -14.62
CA HIS A 143 -10.28 -7.87 -14.99
C HIS A 143 -10.77 -8.01 -16.43
N ASP A 144 -11.72 -7.18 -16.87
CA ASP A 144 -12.27 -7.17 -18.24
C ASP A 144 -11.18 -6.85 -19.28
N ARG A 145 -10.12 -6.16 -18.90
CA ARG A 145 -8.97 -5.84 -19.76
C ARG A 145 -7.76 -6.76 -19.57
N GLY A 146 -7.88 -7.77 -18.70
CA GLY A 146 -6.80 -8.69 -18.37
C GLY A 146 -5.60 -8.04 -17.69
N LEU A 147 -5.80 -6.89 -17.03
CA LEU A 147 -4.73 -6.20 -16.30
C LEU A 147 -4.58 -6.77 -14.89
N ASP A 148 -3.34 -6.89 -14.42
CA ASP A 148 -3.04 -7.25 -13.05
C ASP A 148 -3.54 -6.15 -12.09
N PRO A 149 -4.34 -6.46 -11.07
CA PRO A 149 -4.72 -5.48 -10.05
C PRO A 149 -3.54 -4.72 -9.43
N LEU A 150 -2.37 -5.33 -9.32
CA LEU A 150 -1.17 -4.68 -8.81
C LEU A 150 -0.62 -3.57 -9.72
N ALA A 151 -1.04 -3.51 -11.00
CA ALA A 151 -0.79 -2.34 -11.86
C ALA A 151 -1.47 -1.09 -11.29
N LEU A 152 -2.70 -1.21 -10.77
CA LEU A 152 -3.35 -0.09 -10.07
C LEU A 152 -2.57 0.29 -8.81
N ARG A 153 -2.12 -0.69 -8.02
CA ARG A 153 -1.28 -0.40 -6.85
C ARG A 153 -0.01 0.35 -7.24
N LEU A 154 0.68 -0.07 -8.30
CA LEU A 154 1.89 0.59 -8.80
C LEU A 154 1.61 2.03 -9.25
N VAL A 155 0.51 2.26 -9.96
CA VAL A 155 0.06 3.62 -10.36
C VAL A 155 -0.16 4.50 -9.13
N LEU A 156 -0.84 3.98 -8.10
CA LEU A 156 -1.11 4.71 -6.86
C LEU A 156 0.16 5.00 -6.06
N LEU A 157 1.14 4.10 -6.05
CA LEU A 157 2.45 4.31 -5.43
C LEU A 157 3.29 5.36 -6.18
N GLY A 158 2.99 5.64 -7.44
CA GLY A 158 3.66 6.65 -8.26
C GLY A 158 3.37 8.10 -7.86
N ARG A 159 2.54 8.34 -6.83
CA ARG A 159 2.18 9.67 -6.32
C ARG A 159 2.41 9.77 -4.81
N ARG A 160 2.57 10.98 -4.30
CA ARG A 160 2.45 11.19 -2.85
C ARG A 160 1.01 10.96 -2.43
N TYR A 161 0.78 10.23 -1.35
CA TYR A 161 -0.56 9.79 -0.94
C TYR A 161 -1.54 10.95 -0.69
N ARG A 162 -1.04 12.15 -0.34
CA ARG A 162 -1.85 13.35 -0.08
C ARG A 162 -2.29 14.12 -1.32
N ASP A 163 -1.62 13.91 -2.45
CA ASP A 163 -1.88 14.69 -3.65
C ASP A 163 -3.14 14.19 -4.36
N PRO A 164 -3.98 15.09 -4.90
CA PRO A 164 -5.04 14.69 -5.82
C PRO A 164 -4.46 13.94 -7.02
N PHE A 165 -5.16 12.90 -7.48
CA PHE A 165 -4.64 12.08 -8.56
C PHE A 165 -5.74 11.57 -9.49
N THR A 166 -5.43 11.47 -10.78
CA THR A 166 -6.30 10.86 -11.78
C THR A 166 -5.64 9.62 -12.35
N VAL A 167 -6.24 8.46 -12.09
CA VAL A 167 -5.87 7.21 -12.74
C VAL A 167 -6.37 7.24 -14.19
N THR A 168 -5.55 6.78 -15.12
CA THR A 168 -5.90 6.69 -16.54
C THR A 168 -5.57 5.32 -17.09
N TRP A 169 -6.28 4.88 -18.13
CA TRP A 169 -5.96 3.61 -18.80
C TRP A 169 -4.53 3.54 -19.34
N PRO A 170 -3.98 4.58 -19.98
CA PRO A 170 -2.58 4.57 -20.37
C PRO A 170 -1.60 4.41 -19.21
N ALA A 171 -1.87 5.01 -18.05
CA ALA A 171 -1.03 4.85 -16.86
C ALA A 171 -1.10 3.41 -16.33
N LEU A 172 -2.27 2.79 -16.32
CA LEU A 172 -2.45 1.39 -15.93
C LEU A 172 -1.71 0.43 -16.87
N ALA A 173 -1.82 0.64 -18.19
CA ALA A 173 -1.10 -0.17 -19.17
C ALA A 173 0.43 -0.02 -19.05
N ALA A 174 0.92 1.19 -18.77
CA ALA A 174 2.35 1.42 -18.54
C ALA A 174 2.82 0.73 -17.25
N ALA A 175 2.03 0.79 -16.18
CA ALA A 175 2.33 0.12 -14.91
C ALA A 175 2.31 -1.41 -15.05
N GLU A 176 1.38 -1.97 -15.84
CA GLU A 176 1.35 -3.40 -16.18
C GLU A 176 2.65 -3.83 -16.86
N ALA A 177 3.07 -3.10 -17.88
CA ALA A 177 4.31 -3.39 -18.59
C ALA A 177 5.55 -3.28 -17.69
N GLU A 178 5.61 -2.26 -16.83
CA GLU A 178 6.71 -2.08 -15.87
C GLU A 178 6.75 -3.24 -14.86
N LEU A 179 5.59 -3.63 -14.32
CA LEU A 179 5.47 -4.72 -13.35
C LEU A 179 5.91 -6.06 -13.96
N ALA A 180 5.45 -6.35 -15.18
CA ALA A 180 5.87 -7.54 -15.92
C ALA A 180 7.38 -7.55 -16.18
N SER A 181 7.95 -6.41 -16.58
CA SER A 181 9.40 -6.26 -16.77
C SER A 181 10.19 -6.53 -15.50
N TRP A 182 9.77 -5.97 -14.36
CA TRP A 182 10.45 -6.19 -13.09
C TRP A 182 10.38 -7.65 -12.63
N ARG A 183 9.22 -8.31 -12.77
CA ARG A 183 9.06 -9.72 -12.43
C ARG A 183 9.94 -10.62 -13.30
N GLY A 184 10.04 -10.32 -14.60
CA GLY A 184 10.96 -11.03 -15.49
C GLY A 184 12.42 -10.87 -15.05
N LEU A 185 12.86 -9.64 -14.77
CA LEU A 185 14.22 -9.39 -14.27
C LEU A 185 14.49 -10.11 -12.95
N VAL A 186 13.53 -10.09 -12.01
CA VAL A 186 13.67 -10.77 -10.72
C VAL A 186 13.75 -12.29 -10.90
N ALA A 187 12.94 -12.87 -11.78
CA ALA A 187 12.99 -14.30 -12.11
C ALA A 187 14.35 -14.68 -12.73
N ASP A 188 14.88 -13.88 -13.65
CA ASP A 188 16.21 -14.08 -14.25
C ASP A 188 17.32 -14.02 -13.19
N TRP A 189 17.29 -13.02 -12.31
CA TRP A 189 18.30 -12.84 -11.26
C TRP A 189 18.24 -13.93 -10.19
N ALA A 190 17.07 -14.52 -9.93
CA ALA A 190 16.89 -15.61 -8.98
C ALA A 190 17.70 -16.86 -9.35
N ASN A 191 17.99 -17.06 -10.64
CA ASN A 191 18.79 -18.17 -11.15
C ASN A 191 20.31 -17.96 -11.01
N LEU A 192 20.74 -16.78 -10.53
CA LEU A 192 22.15 -16.43 -10.42
C LEU A 192 22.63 -16.51 -8.96
N PRO A 193 23.95 -16.65 -8.71
CA PRO A 193 24.45 -16.79 -7.35
C PRO A 193 23.99 -15.64 -6.45
N SER A 194 23.41 -15.98 -5.28
CA SER A 194 23.01 -15.00 -4.27
C SER A 194 24.19 -14.13 -3.83
N ARG A 195 23.91 -12.87 -3.59
CA ARG A 195 24.85 -11.86 -3.09
C ARG A 195 24.14 -11.03 -2.02
N PRO A 196 24.88 -10.47 -1.04
CA PRO A 196 24.28 -9.56 -0.08
C PRO A 196 23.52 -8.42 -0.80
N LEU A 197 22.35 -8.06 -0.28
CA LEU A 197 21.55 -6.96 -0.81
C LEU A 197 22.37 -5.65 -0.85
N SER A 198 22.01 -4.73 -1.76
CA SER A 198 22.60 -3.41 -1.86
C SER A 198 22.16 -2.52 -0.70
N ALA A 199 23.02 -2.38 0.31
CA ALA A 199 22.73 -1.56 1.49
C ALA A 199 22.45 -0.09 1.13
N ALA A 200 23.10 0.44 0.08
CA ALA A 200 22.87 1.80 -0.39
C ALA A 200 21.47 2.00 -0.94
N HIS A 201 21.00 1.13 -1.85
CA HIS A 201 19.65 1.21 -2.40
C HIS A 201 18.59 0.94 -1.34
N ARG A 202 18.80 -0.09 -0.50
CA ARG A 202 17.92 -0.39 0.62
C ARG A 202 17.75 0.81 1.55
N GLY A 203 18.86 1.48 1.90
CA GLY A 203 18.84 2.67 2.76
C GLY A 203 18.08 3.84 2.14
N ARG A 204 18.24 4.08 0.82
CA ARG A 204 17.50 5.13 0.09
C ARG A 204 16.00 4.82 0.03
N ILE A 205 15.61 3.57 -0.22
CA ILE A 205 14.19 3.15 -0.21
C ILE A 205 13.60 3.36 1.18
N ALA A 206 14.29 2.91 2.22
CA ALA A 206 13.86 3.09 3.61
C ALA A 206 13.68 4.57 3.97
N ALA A 207 14.65 5.41 3.61
CA ALA A 207 14.59 6.84 3.87
C ALA A 207 13.38 7.51 3.18
N ALA A 208 13.06 7.10 1.96
CA ALA A 208 11.90 7.62 1.25
C ALA A 208 10.56 7.19 1.90
N PHE A 209 10.44 5.94 2.35
CA PHE A 209 9.26 5.50 3.12
C PHE A 209 9.17 6.21 4.48
N ASP A 210 10.29 6.49 5.13
CA ASP A 210 10.34 7.21 6.41
C ASP A 210 9.99 8.70 6.27
N ASP A 211 10.15 9.27 5.08
CA ASP A 211 9.82 10.67 4.76
C ASP A 211 8.39 10.78 4.22
N ASP A 212 7.42 10.74 5.11
CA ASP A 212 5.99 10.92 4.78
C ASP A 212 5.53 9.98 3.66
N LEU A 213 6.02 8.73 3.67
CA LEU A 213 5.71 7.72 2.65
C LEU A 213 5.96 8.25 1.22
N ASP A 214 7.14 8.80 0.94
CA ASP A 214 7.52 9.24 -0.41
C ASP A 214 7.74 8.04 -1.34
N THR A 215 6.63 7.36 -1.65
CA THR A 215 6.64 6.18 -2.52
C THR A 215 7.13 6.48 -3.94
N PRO A 216 6.88 7.67 -4.55
CA PRO A 216 7.49 8.05 -5.82
C PRO A 216 9.02 8.05 -5.78
N ALA A 217 9.62 8.63 -4.74
CA ALA A 217 11.08 8.63 -4.58
C ALA A 217 11.60 7.19 -4.37
N ALA A 218 10.91 6.38 -3.57
CA ALA A 218 11.26 4.98 -3.38
C ALA A 218 11.19 4.16 -4.68
N LEU A 219 10.16 4.37 -5.52
CA LEU A 219 10.05 3.74 -6.85
C LEU A 219 11.18 4.17 -7.79
N THR A 220 11.60 5.44 -7.72
CA THR A 220 12.76 5.92 -8.50
C THR A 220 14.02 5.15 -8.12
N VAL A 221 14.26 4.91 -6.83
CA VAL A 221 15.40 4.09 -6.38
C VAL A 221 15.32 2.65 -6.90
N LEU A 222 14.12 2.09 -6.96
CA LEU A 222 13.93 0.73 -7.49
C LEU A 222 14.21 0.66 -8.99
N ARG A 223 13.79 1.69 -9.75
CA ARG A 223 14.12 1.84 -11.18
C ARG A 223 15.62 1.99 -11.41
N ASP A 224 16.28 2.85 -10.62
CA ASP A 224 17.73 3.01 -10.67
C ASP A 224 18.43 1.66 -10.46
N LEU A 225 18.02 0.90 -9.45
CA LEU A 225 18.60 -0.41 -9.13
C LEU A 225 18.38 -1.43 -10.26
N ALA A 226 17.20 -1.42 -10.90
CA ALA A 226 16.93 -2.30 -12.04
C ALA A 226 17.91 -2.05 -13.18
N ALA A 227 18.26 -0.79 -13.43
CA ALA A 227 19.14 -0.34 -14.50
C ALA A 227 20.64 -0.38 -14.14
N ASP A 228 20.99 -0.46 -12.85
CA ASP A 228 22.38 -0.36 -12.39
C ASP A 228 23.20 -1.65 -12.65
N ALA A 229 23.90 -1.67 -13.78
CA ALA A 229 24.76 -2.80 -14.14
C ALA A 229 25.95 -3.03 -13.17
N ALA A 230 26.31 -2.05 -12.35
CA ALA A 230 27.38 -2.19 -11.38
C ALA A 230 26.98 -3.04 -10.15
N VAL A 231 25.67 -3.15 -9.88
CA VAL A 231 25.16 -4.01 -8.81
C VAL A 231 24.98 -5.44 -9.34
N PRO A 232 25.64 -6.45 -8.73
CA PRO A 232 25.51 -7.84 -9.17
C PRO A 232 24.04 -8.32 -9.17
N PRO A 233 23.63 -9.17 -10.13
CA PRO A 233 22.25 -9.64 -10.25
C PRO A 233 21.68 -10.24 -8.97
N GLY A 234 22.45 -11.12 -8.27
CA GLY A 234 21.99 -11.68 -7.01
C GLY A 234 21.76 -10.62 -5.92
N ALA A 235 22.55 -9.53 -5.90
CA ALA A 235 22.30 -8.42 -4.98
C ALA A 235 21.07 -7.59 -5.37
N ARG A 236 20.79 -7.45 -6.69
CA ARG A 236 19.54 -6.83 -7.16
C ARG A 236 18.33 -7.66 -6.75
N PHE A 237 18.39 -8.99 -6.95
CA PHE A 237 17.34 -9.92 -6.50
C PHE A 237 17.00 -9.74 -5.03
N GLU A 238 18.00 -9.86 -4.16
CA GLU A 238 17.81 -9.74 -2.70
C GLU A 238 17.26 -8.36 -2.30
N THR A 239 17.69 -7.30 -3.01
CA THR A 239 17.23 -5.94 -2.72
C THR A 239 15.79 -5.73 -3.19
N PHE A 240 15.41 -6.25 -4.36
CA PHE A 240 14.04 -6.23 -4.86
C PHE A 240 13.09 -7.01 -3.95
N ALA A 241 13.48 -8.21 -3.53
CA ALA A 241 12.69 -9.04 -2.63
C ALA A 241 12.50 -8.40 -1.24
N ASP A 242 13.54 -7.76 -0.68
CA ASP A 242 13.42 -7.02 0.58
C ASP A 242 12.53 -5.77 0.42
N ALA A 243 12.71 -5.00 -0.67
CA ALA A 243 11.93 -3.82 -0.97
C ALA A 243 10.45 -4.13 -1.21
N ASP A 244 10.12 -5.27 -1.82
CA ASP A 244 8.74 -5.67 -2.09
C ASP A 244 7.90 -5.87 -0.81
N ARG A 245 8.53 -6.08 0.32
CA ARG A 245 7.84 -6.08 1.63
C ARG A 245 7.19 -4.73 1.93
N LEU A 246 7.77 -3.63 1.43
CA LEU A 246 7.23 -2.27 1.54
C LEU A 246 6.23 -1.97 0.42
N PHE A 247 6.59 -2.27 -0.83
CA PHE A 247 5.77 -1.94 -2.00
C PHE A 247 4.55 -2.85 -2.15
N GLY A 248 4.68 -4.14 -1.84
CA GLY A 248 3.61 -5.12 -1.98
C GLY A 248 3.16 -5.36 -3.41
N LEU A 249 4.10 -5.40 -4.35
CA LEU A 249 3.88 -5.56 -5.78
C LEU A 249 4.01 -7.02 -6.26
N ASP A 250 4.30 -7.94 -5.34
CA ASP A 250 4.49 -9.37 -5.64
C ASP A 250 5.55 -9.57 -6.74
N LEU A 251 6.71 -8.94 -6.55
CA LEU A 251 7.80 -8.91 -7.54
C LEU A 251 8.48 -10.27 -7.72
N VAL A 252 8.34 -11.16 -6.73
CA VAL A 252 8.94 -12.50 -6.77
C VAL A 252 7.99 -13.57 -7.32
N ARG A 253 6.79 -13.18 -7.79
CA ARG A 253 5.72 -14.08 -8.23
C ARG A 253 6.17 -15.12 -9.26
N ASP A 254 7.05 -14.74 -10.18
CA ASP A 254 7.44 -15.57 -11.34
C ASP A 254 8.72 -16.37 -11.09
N VAL A 255 9.31 -16.25 -9.90
CA VAL A 255 10.50 -17.04 -9.51
C VAL A 255 10.14 -18.53 -9.46
N GLY A 256 10.91 -19.35 -10.19
CA GLY A 256 10.72 -20.81 -10.27
C GLY A 256 9.51 -21.27 -11.10
N ARG A 257 8.88 -20.35 -11.84
CA ARG A 257 7.92 -20.70 -12.86
C ARG A 257 8.68 -20.87 -14.19
N ASP A 258 8.78 -22.13 -14.64
CA ASP A 258 9.28 -22.44 -15.97
C ASP A 258 8.31 -21.81 -16.98
N GLY A 259 8.82 -20.99 -17.90
CA GLY A 259 8.07 -20.35 -18.97
C GLY A 259 7.60 -21.34 -20.03
#